data_0634a2ca41193028c9f778d67e9868fa
#
_entry.id   0634a2ca41193028c9f778d67e9868fa
#
_cell.length_a   1.000
_cell.length_b   1.000
_cell.length_c   1.000
_cell.angle_alpha   90.00
_cell.angle_beta   90.00
_cell.angle_gamma   90.00
#
_symmetry.space_group_name_H-M   'P 1'
#
loop_
_entity.id
_entity.type
_entity.pdbx_description
1 polymer ?
#
loop_
_entity_poly.entity_id
_entity_poly.type
_entity_poly.pdbx_seq_one_letter_code
_entity_poly.pdbx_strand_id
1 'polypeptide(L)'
;MKIPVYIFSYNRLQYLKNAINSVEKFYPYSTIYIVDDGSDDADMLEFIQQNTTMYNFIFPNSSVCGDRGGLYANLNYCVHHAQQHEYEHVLFMFDDIQIVRKVNETELINDINFLFENPKKMYNIVPAFFPITEKYIGIDAALDVCDNYYVLRDGFDIPTQRFNEPGVYSIKNFISLMETFENSERQNQKKCKERNLFSPHSCFPIGSRLPFQEYTRRGRDIKAITFLNKVSQRGFYPFEDMPSTIIDMLFNRTKDKLAYAEKWLRAPGVPQTIWSFWGESFGVELLGGDDEKELAEKLFWIENNVEDHSTADKMIIDLCETYLEDKKNSLYIYN
;
A
#
# COMPACT_ATOMS: atom_id res chain seq x y z
N MET A 1 -13.21 -15.93 -15.69
CA MET A 1 -13.84 -15.66 -14.37
C MET A 1 -13.59 -14.21 -13.99
N LYS A 2 -14.56 -13.56 -13.33
CA LYS A 2 -14.43 -12.14 -12.95
C LYS A 2 -14.54 -12.06 -11.45
N ILE A 3 -13.53 -11.49 -10.80
CA ILE A 3 -13.63 -11.14 -9.38
C ILE A 3 -13.75 -9.63 -9.24
N PRO A 4 -14.61 -9.11 -8.35
CA PRO A 4 -14.72 -7.68 -8.12
C PRO A 4 -13.46 -7.14 -7.46
N VAL A 5 -13.15 -5.88 -7.76
CA VAL A 5 -12.02 -5.14 -7.19
C VAL A 5 -12.56 -4.05 -6.29
N TYR A 6 -12.13 -4.03 -5.04
CA TYR A 6 -12.43 -2.98 -4.08
C TYR A 6 -11.18 -2.13 -3.91
N ILE A 7 -11.26 -0.85 -4.26
CA ILE A 7 -10.17 0.12 -4.13
C ILE A 7 -10.47 1.03 -2.95
N PHE A 8 -9.65 0.94 -1.90
CA PHE A 8 -9.79 1.77 -0.70
C PHE A 8 -9.02 3.06 -0.88
N SER A 9 -9.67 4.20 -0.63
CA SER A 9 -9.08 5.52 -0.82
C SER A 9 -9.49 6.52 0.25
N TYR A 10 -8.60 7.50 0.51
CA TYR A 10 -8.83 8.63 1.37
C TYR A 10 -7.98 9.83 0.94
N ASN A 11 -8.63 10.92 0.45
CA ASN A 11 -7.97 12.19 0.12
C ASN A 11 -6.73 12.08 -0.80
N ARG A 12 -6.73 11.11 -1.74
CA ARG A 12 -5.62 10.86 -2.67
C ARG A 12 -6.10 10.67 -4.10
N LEU A 13 -6.74 11.72 -4.67
CA LEU A 13 -7.37 11.62 -5.99
C LEU A 13 -6.44 11.11 -7.09
N GLN A 14 -5.18 11.58 -7.15
CA GLN A 14 -4.25 11.15 -8.20
C GLN A 14 -3.92 9.65 -8.09
N TYR A 15 -3.72 9.17 -6.87
CA TYR A 15 -3.49 7.76 -6.59
C TYR A 15 -4.70 6.92 -6.96
N LEU A 16 -5.90 7.34 -6.54
CA LEU A 16 -7.15 6.66 -6.88
C LEU A 16 -7.34 6.55 -8.39
N LYS A 17 -7.17 7.66 -9.13
CA LYS A 17 -7.27 7.66 -10.60
C LYS A 17 -6.26 6.70 -11.24
N ASN A 18 -5.01 6.67 -10.74
CA ASN A 18 -4.00 5.75 -11.23
C ASN A 18 -4.37 4.28 -10.96
N ALA A 19 -4.86 3.98 -9.75
CA ALA A 19 -5.32 2.65 -9.39
C ALA A 19 -6.47 2.19 -10.29
N ILE A 20 -7.51 3.02 -10.46
CA ILE A 20 -8.64 2.74 -11.35
C ILE A 20 -8.16 2.49 -12.79
N ASN A 21 -7.38 3.42 -13.35
CA ASN A 21 -6.87 3.29 -14.72
C ASN A 21 -6.06 2.01 -14.91
N SER A 22 -5.29 1.62 -13.91
CA SER A 22 -4.49 0.38 -13.96
C SER A 22 -5.37 -0.87 -13.97
N VAL A 23 -6.47 -0.87 -13.19
CA VAL A 23 -7.46 -1.95 -13.19
C VAL A 23 -8.19 -2.00 -14.53
N GLU A 24 -8.69 -0.89 -15.03
CA GLU A 24 -9.40 -0.82 -16.32
C GLU A 24 -8.52 -1.30 -17.48
N LYS A 25 -7.23 -0.96 -17.46
CA LYS A 25 -6.28 -1.35 -18.49
C LYS A 25 -5.92 -2.82 -18.45
N PHE A 26 -5.63 -3.34 -17.27
CA PHE A 26 -5.00 -4.66 -17.11
C PHE A 26 -5.94 -5.74 -16.60
N TYR A 27 -7.12 -5.34 -16.07
CA TYR A 27 -8.19 -6.24 -15.65
C TYR A 27 -9.58 -5.70 -16.06
N PRO A 28 -9.81 -5.42 -17.36
CA PRO A 28 -10.93 -4.63 -17.88
C PRO A 28 -12.32 -5.24 -17.68
N TYR A 29 -12.40 -6.47 -17.19
CA TYR A 29 -13.67 -7.17 -17.00
C TYR A 29 -14.11 -7.24 -15.55
N SER A 30 -13.38 -6.62 -14.64
CA SER A 30 -13.75 -6.57 -13.22
C SER A 30 -14.84 -5.53 -12.96
N THR A 31 -15.67 -5.78 -11.94
CA THR A 31 -16.50 -4.74 -11.34
C THR A 31 -15.65 -3.98 -10.32
N ILE A 32 -15.54 -2.66 -10.49
CA ILE A 32 -14.78 -1.80 -9.59
C ILE A 32 -15.72 -1.20 -8.55
N TYR A 33 -15.39 -1.38 -7.29
CA TYR A 33 -15.98 -0.71 -6.13
C TYR A 33 -14.94 0.23 -5.54
N ILE A 34 -15.27 1.52 -5.43
CA ILE A 34 -14.43 2.53 -4.79
C ILE A 34 -14.93 2.72 -3.37
N VAL A 35 -14.09 2.43 -2.40
CA VAL A 35 -14.41 2.50 -0.97
C VAL A 35 -13.77 3.77 -0.42
N ASP A 36 -14.59 4.79 -0.23
CA ASP A 36 -14.13 6.08 0.29
C ASP A 36 -14.23 6.12 1.82
N ASP A 37 -13.13 6.44 2.46
CA ASP A 37 -13.02 6.48 3.92
C ASP A 37 -13.36 7.86 4.51
N GLY A 38 -14.36 8.54 3.92
CA GLY A 38 -14.82 9.85 4.36
C GLY A 38 -13.87 10.97 3.93
N SER A 39 -13.49 11.00 2.67
CA SER A 39 -12.69 12.07 2.10
C SER A 39 -13.35 13.42 2.27
N ASP A 40 -12.55 14.46 2.55
CA ASP A 40 -12.94 15.87 2.70
C ASP A 40 -12.17 16.80 1.73
N ASP A 41 -11.32 16.24 0.90
CA ASP A 41 -10.61 16.97 -0.16
C ASP A 41 -11.57 17.36 -1.29
N ALA A 42 -11.54 18.63 -1.71
CA ALA A 42 -12.49 19.18 -2.68
C ALA A 42 -12.43 18.47 -4.04
N ASP A 43 -11.23 18.17 -4.55
CA ASP A 43 -11.04 17.52 -5.84
C ASP A 43 -11.54 16.06 -5.78
N MET A 44 -11.34 15.40 -4.64
CA MET A 44 -11.84 14.04 -4.41
C MET A 44 -13.38 14.02 -4.37
N LEU A 45 -14.00 14.96 -3.66
CA LEU A 45 -15.46 15.07 -3.59
C LEU A 45 -16.08 15.38 -4.96
N GLU A 46 -15.46 16.28 -5.74
CA GLU A 46 -15.89 16.56 -7.10
C GLU A 46 -15.79 15.33 -8.00
N PHE A 47 -14.67 14.59 -7.93
CA PHE A 47 -14.50 13.35 -8.68
C PHE A 47 -15.56 12.32 -8.33
N ILE A 48 -15.86 12.11 -7.05
CA ILE A 48 -16.91 11.20 -6.60
C ILE A 48 -18.25 11.62 -7.20
N GLN A 49 -18.64 12.90 -7.07
CA GLN A 49 -19.91 13.41 -7.57
C GLN A 49 -20.07 13.22 -9.09
N GLN A 50 -19.01 13.46 -9.84
CA GLN A 50 -19.05 13.36 -11.31
C GLN A 50 -19.08 11.92 -11.83
N ASN A 51 -18.66 10.93 -11.02
CA ASN A 51 -18.45 9.57 -11.49
C ASN A 51 -19.37 8.52 -10.83
N THR A 52 -20.42 8.94 -10.13
CA THR A 52 -21.40 8.03 -9.49
C THR A 52 -22.14 7.11 -10.45
N THR A 53 -22.23 7.47 -11.73
CA THR A 53 -22.85 6.63 -12.77
C THR A 53 -21.85 5.67 -13.43
N MET A 54 -20.56 5.92 -13.29
CA MET A 54 -19.51 5.14 -13.93
C MET A 54 -18.94 4.08 -12.98
N TYR A 55 -18.80 4.40 -11.69
CA TYR A 55 -18.23 3.51 -10.68
C TYR A 55 -19.20 3.26 -9.52
N ASN A 56 -19.02 2.12 -8.86
CA ASN A 56 -19.77 1.78 -7.66
C ASN A 56 -19.04 2.34 -6.43
N PHE A 57 -19.52 3.45 -5.88
CA PHE A 57 -18.97 4.01 -4.66
C PHE A 57 -19.59 3.36 -3.42
N ILE A 58 -18.75 3.07 -2.44
CA ILE A 58 -19.12 2.56 -1.12
C ILE A 58 -18.63 3.57 -0.09
N PHE A 59 -19.55 4.01 0.78
CA PHE A 59 -19.27 4.94 1.87
C PHE A 59 -19.58 4.23 3.18
N PRO A 60 -18.65 3.43 3.73
CA PRO A 60 -18.87 2.80 5.01
C PRO A 60 -18.98 3.87 6.10
N ASN A 61 -19.90 3.69 7.07
CA ASN A 61 -20.02 4.62 8.19
C ASN A 61 -18.81 4.48 9.12
N SER A 62 -17.71 5.13 8.79
CA SER A 62 -16.44 5.07 9.51
C SER A 62 -16.40 5.92 10.79
N SER A 63 -17.50 6.63 11.13
CA SER A 63 -17.61 7.49 12.32
C SER A 63 -17.41 6.76 13.66
N VAL A 64 -17.23 5.45 13.65
CA VAL A 64 -17.03 4.61 14.85
C VAL A 64 -15.56 4.19 15.02
N CYS A 65 -14.70 4.44 14.05
CA CYS A 65 -13.30 4.05 14.13
C CYS A 65 -12.43 5.16 14.70
N GLY A 66 -11.84 4.86 15.85
CA GLY A 66 -10.89 5.71 16.51
C GLY A 66 -9.66 6.07 15.66
N ASP A 67 -8.81 6.84 16.21
CA ASP A 67 -7.66 7.63 15.81
C ASP A 67 -6.81 7.27 14.57
N ARG A 68 -7.03 6.16 13.87
CA ARG A 68 -6.17 5.74 12.74
C ARG A 68 -6.93 5.41 11.44
N GLY A 69 -8.03 6.06 11.18
CA GLY A 69 -8.77 5.86 9.95
C GLY A 69 -9.58 4.56 9.89
N GLY A 70 -10.65 4.57 9.13
CA GLY A 70 -11.60 3.48 9.03
C GLY A 70 -11.16 2.25 8.23
N LEU A 71 -9.87 2.10 7.85
CA LEU A 71 -9.43 1.04 6.95
C LEU A 71 -9.96 -0.36 7.34
N TYR A 72 -9.76 -0.78 8.58
CA TYR A 72 -10.18 -2.14 8.99
C TYR A 72 -11.70 -2.25 9.14
N ALA A 73 -12.39 -1.18 9.54
CA ALA A 73 -13.85 -1.13 9.53
C ALA A 73 -14.38 -1.20 8.09
N ASN A 74 -13.73 -0.49 7.17
CA ASN A 74 -14.08 -0.51 5.75
C ASN A 74 -13.81 -1.87 5.12
N LEU A 75 -12.70 -2.53 5.46
CA LEU A 75 -12.43 -3.91 5.04
C LEU A 75 -13.50 -4.88 5.56
N ASN A 76 -13.88 -4.79 6.84
CA ASN A 76 -14.96 -5.58 7.40
C ASN A 76 -16.29 -5.33 6.69
N TYR A 77 -16.63 -4.06 6.43
CA TYR A 77 -17.81 -3.70 5.64
C TYR A 77 -17.78 -4.36 4.26
N CYS A 78 -16.65 -4.30 3.55
CA CYS A 78 -16.51 -4.87 2.22
C CYS A 78 -16.57 -6.40 2.20
N VAL A 79 -16.12 -7.08 3.26
CA VAL A 79 -16.33 -8.52 3.42
C VAL A 79 -17.83 -8.84 3.51
N HIS A 80 -18.59 -8.08 4.32
CA HIS A 80 -20.04 -8.25 4.40
C HIS A 80 -20.76 -7.91 3.09
N HIS A 81 -20.35 -6.84 2.43
CA HIS A 81 -20.87 -6.45 1.10
C HIS A 81 -20.62 -7.58 0.09
N ALA A 82 -19.42 -8.15 0.08
CA ALA A 82 -19.10 -9.28 -0.79
C ALA A 82 -19.98 -10.51 -0.52
N GLN A 83 -20.25 -10.82 0.76
CA GLN A 83 -21.19 -11.90 1.14
C GLN A 83 -22.62 -11.63 0.65
N GLN A 84 -23.13 -10.40 0.83
CA GLN A 84 -24.47 -10.02 0.40
C GLN A 84 -24.66 -10.12 -1.11
N HIS A 85 -23.57 -9.92 -1.89
CA HIS A 85 -23.55 -10.05 -3.33
C HIS A 85 -23.12 -11.44 -3.83
N GLU A 86 -22.98 -12.39 -2.92
CA GLU A 86 -22.58 -13.77 -3.21
C GLU A 86 -21.23 -13.88 -3.94
N TYR A 87 -20.32 -12.92 -3.71
CA TYR A 87 -18.95 -13.00 -4.23
C TYR A 87 -18.13 -13.98 -3.40
N GLU A 88 -17.68 -15.07 -4.03
CA GLU A 88 -16.82 -16.05 -3.37
C GLU A 88 -15.39 -15.52 -3.21
N HIS A 89 -14.92 -14.71 -4.18
CA HIS A 89 -13.58 -14.15 -4.22
C HIS A 89 -13.63 -12.67 -4.60
N VAL A 90 -12.71 -11.89 -4.03
CA VAL A 90 -12.56 -10.46 -4.30
C VAL A 90 -11.08 -10.08 -4.37
N LEU A 91 -10.76 -9.01 -5.05
CA LEU A 91 -9.45 -8.35 -4.97
C LEU A 91 -9.58 -7.08 -4.11
N PHE A 92 -8.93 -7.05 -2.95
CA PHE A 92 -8.76 -5.84 -2.15
C PHE A 92 -7.47 -5.14 -2.56
N MET A 93 -7.59 -3.84 -2.86
CA MET A 93 -6.52 -3.01 -3.36
C MET A 93 -6.58 -1.62 -2.73
N PHE A 94 -5.44 -0.99 -2.49
CA PHE A 94 -5.40 0.39 -2.01
C PHE A 94 -5.14 1.36 -3.16
N ASP A 95 -5.47 2.62 -2.97
CA ASP A 95 -5.25 3.67 -3.97
C ASP A 95 -3.78 3.83 -4.36
N ASP A 96 -2.87 3.52 -3.46
CA ASP A 96 -1.41 3.56 -3.68
C ASP A 96 -0.83 2.31 -4.37
N ILE A 97 -1.68 1.40 -4.82
CA ILE A 97 -1.27 0.21 -5.57
C ILE A 97 -1.59 0.42 -7.07
N GLN A 98 -0.63 0.10 -7.91
CA GLN A 98 -0.80 0.09 -9.36
C GLN A 98 -0.65 -1.32 -9.91
N ILE A 99 -1.60 -1.76 -10.74
CA ILE A 99 -1.42 -2.96 -11.57
C ILE A 99 -0.54 -2.56 -12.76
N VAL A 100 0.52 -3.32 -13.02
CA VAL A 100 1.57 -2.96 -14.00
C VAL A 100 1.61 -3.86 -15.22
N ARG A 101 0.88 -4.96 -15.21
CA ARG A 101 0.77 -5.92 -16.32
C ARG A 101 -0.61 -6.55 -16.38
N LYS A 102 -0.94 -7.11 -17.55
CA LYS A 102 -2.21 -7.80 -17.74
C LYS A 102 -2.39 -8.92 -16.71
N VAL A 103 -3.55 -8.93 -16.09
CA VAL A 103 -4.02 -10.02 -15.21
C VAL A 103 -4.48 -11.17 -16.10
N ASN A 104 -3.81 -12.30 -16.00
CA ASN A 104 -4.17 -13.50 -16.75
C ASN A 104 -5.25 -14.27 -15.98
N GLU A 105 -6.31 -14.66 -16.67
CA GLU A 105 -7.39 -15.44 -16.07
C GLU A 105 -6.88 -16.76 -15.46
N THR A 106 -5.92 -17.42 -16.10
CA THR A 106 -5.33 -18.65 -15.57
C THR A 106 -4.60 -18.40 -14.24
N GLU A 107 -3.92 -17.26 -14.08
CA GLU A 107 -3.26 -16.91 -12.81
C GLU A 107 -4.29 -16.75 -11.70
N LEU A 108 -5.40 -16.04 -11.95
CA LEU A 108 -6.48 -15.90 -10.97
C LEU A 108 -7.13 -17.24 -10.59
N ILE A 109 -7.31 -18.13 -11.58
CA ILE A 109 -7.81 -19.48 -11.31
C ILE A 109 -6.84 -20.24 -10.42
N ASN A 110 -5.54 -20.13 -10.67
CA ASN A 110 -4.53 -20.77 -9.83
C ASN A 110 -4.54 -20.21 -8.41
N ASP A 111 -4.66 -18.88 -8.23
CA ASP A 111 -4.79 -18.24 -6.92
C ASP A 111 -5.99 -18.80 -6.14
N ILE A 112 -7.13 -18.90 -6.79
CA ILE A 112 -8.36 -19.43 -6.20
C ILE A 112 -8.21 -20.90 -5.82
N ASN A 113 -7.65 -21.72 -6.72
CA ASN A 113 -7.41 -23.13 -6.45
C ASN A 113 -6.46 -23.33 -5.28
N PHE A 114 -5.39 -22.52 -5.20
CA PHE A 114 -4.44 -22.59 -4.10
C PHE A 114 -5.09 -22.23 -2.75
N LEU A 115 -5.97 -21.23 -2.72
CA LEU A 115 -6.77 -20.89 -1.53
C LEU A 115 -7.75 -22.00 -1.17
N PHE A 116 -8.37 -22.64 -2.18
CA PHE A 116 -9.29 -23.74 -1.99
C PHE A 116 -8.61 -25.00 -1.42
N GLU A 117 -7.37 -25.27 -1.83
CA GLU A 117 -6.58 -26.40 -1.36
C GLU A 117 -6.01 -26.18 0.06
N ASN A 118 -5.91 -24.91 0.49
CA ASN A 118 -5.36 -24.53 1.79
C ASN A 118 -6.35 -23.82 2.74
N PRO A 119 -7.59 -24.30 2.90
CA PRO A 119 -8.68 -23.57 3.54
C PRO A 119 -8.53 -23.40 5.06
N LYS A 120 -7.53 -24.06 5.67
CA LYS A 120 -7.27 -24.00 7.12
C LYS A 120 -6.15 -23.04 7.52
N LYS A 121 -5.42 -22.49 6.55
CA LYS A 121 -4.23 -21.69 6.81
C LYS A 121 -4.19 -20.37 6.05
N MET A 122 -4.94 -20.25 4.94
CA MET A 122 -4.85 -19.13 4.03
C MET A 122 -6.23 -18.60 3.67
N TYR A 123 -6.38 -17.29 3.68
CA TYR A 123 -7.62 -16.60 3.29
C TYR A 123 -7.39 -15.60 2.15
N ASN A 124 -6.15 -15.21 1.90
CA ASN A 124 -5.78 -14.33 0.79
C ASN A 124 -4.44 -14.73 0.19
N ILE A 125 -4.17 -14.20 -1.01
CA ILE A 125 -2.88 -14.24 -1.71
C ILE A 125 -2.53 -12.80 -2.07
N VAL A 126 -1.27 -12.42 -1.84
CA VAL A 126 -0.74 -11.09 -2.16
C VAL A 126 -0.08 -11.12 -3.55
N PRO A 127 -0.71 -10.53 -4.58
CA PRO A 127 -0.18 -10.53 -5.94
C PRO A 127 0.70 -9.30 -6.21
N ALA A 128 1.50 -8.90 -5.22
CA ALA A 128 2.33 -7.70 -5.29
C ALA A 128 3.82 -8.01 -5.29
N PHE A 129 4.60 -7.14 -5.97
CA PHE A 129 6.06 -7.14 -5.85
C PHE A 129 6.50 -6.84 -4.42
N PHE A 130 7.59 -7.45 -3.99
CA PHE A 130 8.23 -7.09 -2.74
C PHE A 130 8.98 -5.76 -2.91
N PRO A 131 8.91 -4.84 -1.94
CA PRO A 131 9.80 -3.67 -1.90
C PRO A 131 11.15 -4.07 -1.29
N ILE A 132 12.26 -3.46 -1.73
CA ILE A 132 13.55 -3.58 -1.05
C ILE A 132 13.52 -2.63 0.17
N THR A 133 13.09 -3.15 1.29
CA THR A 133 13.13 -2.46 2.59
C THR A 133 13.78 -3.35 3.62
N GLU A 134 14.19 -2.78 4.75
CA GLU A 134 14.79 -3.57 5.85
C GLU A 134 13.90 -4.73 6.29
N LYS A 135 12.56 -4.57 6.19
CA LYS A 135 11.58 -5.62 6.53
C LYS A 135 11.63 -6.83 5.60
N TYR A 136 12.15 -6.67 4.38
CA TYR A 136 12.17 -7.72 3.35
C TYR A 136 13.58 -8.15 2.94
N ILE A 137 14.64 -7.49 3.41
CA ILE A 137 16.02 -7.91 3.16
C ILE A 137 16.29 -9.21 3.91
N GLY A 138 16.69 -10.24 3.16
CA GLY A 138 17.01 -11.56 3.75
C GLY A 138 15.80 -12.44 4.10
N ILE A 139 14.58 -12.00 3.78
CA ILE A 139 13.33 -12.78 3.99
C ILE A 139 13.32 -14.07 3.16
N ASP A 140 14.10 -14.15 2.07
CA ASP A 140 14.21 -15.32 1.19
C ASP A 140 14.51 -16.59 1.99
N ALA A 141 15.36 -16.48 3.02
CA ALA A 141 15.72 -17.61 3.89
C ALA A 141 14.55 -18.18 4.71
N ALA A 142 13.51 -17.37 4.90
CA ALA A 142 12.33 -17.73 5.68
C ALA A 142 11.14 -18.17 4.82
N LEU A 143 11.29 -18.19 3.49
CA LEU A 143 10.23 -18.54 2.56
C LEU A 143 10.59 -19.81 1.78
N ASP A 144 9.58 -20.64 1.58
CA ASP A 144 9.60 -21.76 0.64
C ASP A 144 8.76 -21.42 -0.58
N VAL A 145 9.09 -22.02 -1.71
CA VAL A 145 8.28 -21.95 -2.93
C VAL A 145 7.37 -23.18 -2.95
N CYS A 146 6.07 -22.93 -2.87
CA CYS A 146 5.04 -23.95 -3.05
C CYS A 146 4.25 -23.60 -4.31
N ASP A 147 4.36 -24.40 -5.35
CA ASP A 147 3.81 -24.14 -6.69
C ASP A 147 4.30 -22.79 -7.27
N ASN A 148 3.46 -21.77 -7.23
CA ASN A 148 3.75 -20.42 -7.70
C ASN A 148 3.67 -19.38 -6.58
N TYR A 149 3.83 -19.79 -5.33
CA TYR A 149 3.66 -18.93 -4.17
C TYR A 149 4.83 -19.03 -3.21
N TYR A 150 5.21 -17.89 -2.64
CA TYR A 150 6.11 -17.81 -1.50
C TYR A 150 5.29 -18.01 -0.23
N VAL A 151 5.57 -19.08 0.48
CA VAL A 151 4.93 -19.44 1.75
C VAL A 151 5.91 -19.36 2.89
N LEU A 152 5.45 -18.97 4.07
CA LEU A 152 6.29 -18.91 5.25
C LEU A 152 6.75 -20.32 5.65
N ARG A 153 8.07 -20.50 5.75
CA ARG A 153 8.70 -21.76 6.17
C ARG A 153 8.40 -22.04 7.64
N ASP A 154 8.20 -23.29 7.96
CA ASP A 154 7.98 -23.71 9.35
C ASP A 154 9.14 -23.27 10.26
N GLY A 155 8.80 -22.76 11.43
CA GLY A 155 9.75 -22.24 12.41
C GLY A 155 10.12 -20.77 12.27
N PHE A 156 9.71 -20.12 11.18
CA PHE A 156 9.88 -18.67 11.00
C PHE A 156 8.62 -17.90 11.40
N ASP A 157 8.81 -16.66 11.84
CA ASP A 157 7.72 -15.76 12.21
C ASP A 157 7.99 -14.37 11.64
N ILE A 158 7.36 -14.08 10.53
CA ILE A 158 7.48 -12.79 9.83
C ILE A 158 6.10 -12.15 9.78
N PRO A 159 5.88 -11.07 10.53
CA PRO A 159 4.56 -10.44 10.64
C PRO A 159 3.90 -10.11 9.30
N THR A 160 4.66 -9.54 8.35
CA THR A 160 4.16 -9.19 7.01
C THR A 160 3.85 -10.39 6.11
N GLN A 161 4.33 -11.59 6.45
CA GLN A 161 3.98 -12.83 5.78
C GLN A 161 2.81 -13.53 6.47
N ARG A 162 2.50 -13.16 7.70
CA ARG A 162 1.31 -13.65 8.39
C ARG A 162 0.07 -12.86 8.03
N PHE A 163 0.23 -11.56 7.85
CA PHE A 163 -0.87 -10.67 7.54
C PHE A 163 -0.43 -9.57 6.56
N ASN A 164 -1.17 -9.46 5.47
CA ASN A 164 -1.04 -8.39 4.49
C ASN A 164 -2.43 -8.12 3.91
N GLU A 165 -2.85 -6.85 3.87
CA GLU A 165 -4.22 -6.49 3.52
C GLU A 165 -4.54 -6.57 2.04
N PRO A 166 -3.69 -6.08 1.10
CA PRO A 166 -4.02 -6.15 -0.32
C PRO A 166 -3.90 -7.58 -0.83
N GLY A 167 -4.85 -8.00 -1.65
CA GLY A 167 -4.75 -9.30 -2.28
C GLY A 167 -6.05 -9.90 -2.77
N VAL A 168 -5.93 -11.08 -3.36
CA VAL A 168 -7.08 -11.93 -3.74
C VAL A 168 -7.55 -12.68 -2.52
N TYR A 169 -8.79 -12.45 -2.12
CA TYR A 169 -9.40 -13.06 -0.93
C TYR A 169 -10.39 -14.15 -1.30
N SER A 170 -10.37 -15.25 -0.57
CA SER A 170 -11.52 -16.14 -0.45
C SER A 170 -12.38 -15.68 0.71
N ILE A 171 -13.57 -15.17 0.43
CA ILE A 171 -14.50 -14.66 1.46
C ILE A 171 -14.87 -15.75 2.45
N LYS A 172 -15.12 -16.97 1.96
CA LYS A 172 -15.42 -18.14 2.81
C LYS A 172 -14.28 -18.45 3.77
N ASN A 173 -13.04 -18.50 3.27
CA ASN A 173 -11.88 -18.81 4.12
C ASN A 173 -11.65 -17.68 5.13
N PHE A 174 -11.76 -16.42 4.70
CA PHE A 174 -11.60 -15.26 5.59
C PHE A 174 -12.58 -15.34 6.77
N ILE A 175 -13.86 -15.54 6.50
CA ILE A 175 -14.89 -15.64 7.55
C ILE A 175 -14.61 -16.80 8.50
N SER A 176 -14.21 -17.96 7.96
CA SER A 176 -13.90 -19.14 8.76
C SER A 176 -12.66 -18.99 9.62
N LEU A 177 -11.63 -18.27 9.14
CA LEU A 177 -10.31 -18.20 9.76
C LEU A 177 -10.09 -16.91 10.55
N MET A 178 -10.55 -15.79 10.01
CA MET A 178 -10.36 -14.46 10.61
C MET A 178 -11.61 -13.95 11.30
N GLU A 179 -12.81 -14.32 10.83
CA GLU A 179 -14.10 -13.79 11.25
C GLU A 179 -14.24 -12.30 10.88
N THR A 180 -13.38 -11.46 11.43
CA THR A 180 -13.29 -10.01 11.21
C THR A 180 -11.84 -9.56 11.25
N PHE A 181 -11.53 -8.42 10.62
CA PHE A 181 -10.29 -7.69 10.89
C PHE A 181 -10.37 -7.00 12.24
N GLU A 182 -9.26 -6.96 12.96
CA GLU A 182 -9.05 -6.15 14.15
C GLU A 182 -8.75 -4.69 13.78
N ASN A 183 -8.74 -3.80 14.75
CA ASN A 183 -8.62 -2.34 14.51
C ASN A 183 -7.22 -1.86 14.10
N SER A 184 -6.21 -2.72 14.08
CA SER A 184 -4.86 -2.36 13.67
C SER A 184 -4.11 -3.52 13.00
N GLU A 185 -3.13 -3.19 12.16
CA GLU A 185 -2.23 -4.15 11.53
C GLU A 185 -1.58 -5.08 12.55
N ARG A 186 -1.05 -4.52 13.64
CA ARG A 186 -0.40 -5.28 14.71
C ARG A 186 -1.34 -6.29 15.38
N GLN A 187 -2.60 -5.93 15.60
CA GLN A 187 -3.59 -6.85 16.17
C GLN A 187 -3.93 -7.97 15.19
N ASN A 188 -4.07 -7.66 13.90
CA ASN A 188 -4.30 -8.66 12.86
C ASN A 188 -3.10 -9.60 12.70
N GLN A 189 -1.86 -9.09 12.72
CA GLN A 189 -0.64 -9.90 12.71
C GLN A 189 -0.59 -10.86 13.90
N LYS A 190 -0.92 -10.37 15.11
CA LYS A 190 -1.00 -11.20 16.32
C LYS A 190 -2.06 -12.30 16.17
N LYS A 191 -3.26 -11.95 15.71
CA LYS A 191 -4.36 -12.89 15.47
C LYS A 191 -3.98 -13.97 14.47
N CYS A 192 -3.34 -13.60 13.36
CA CYS A 192 -2.83 -14.54 12.37
C CYS A 192 -1.76 -15.47 12.95
N LYS A 193 -0.84 -14.94 13.77
CA LYS A 193 0.16 -15.74 14.46
C LYS A 193 -0.47 -16.78 15.38
N GLU A 194 -1.40 -16.36 16.23
CA GLU A 194 -2.10 -17.25 17.21
C GLU A 194 -2.89 -18.34 16.50
N ARG A 195 -3.46 -18.05 15.33
CA ARG A 195 -4.24 -19.01 14.52
C ARG A 195 -3.38 -19.77 13.49
N ASN A 196 -2.09 -19.53 13.46
CA ASN A 196 -1.13 -20.08 12.48
C ASN A 196 -1.55 -19.83 11.02
N LEU A 197 -2.03 -18.60 10.72
CA LEU A 197 -2.41 -18.17 9.39
C LEU A 197 -1.27 -17.44 8.73
N PHE A 198 -1.29 -17.37 7.39
CA PHE A 198 -0.36 -16.60 6.60
C PHE A 198 -0.95 -16.15 5.26
N SER A 199 -0.36 -15.08 4.71
CA SER A 199 -0.71 -14.47 3.44
C SER A 199 0.41 -14.72 2.43
N PRO A 200 0.34 -15.80 1.62
CA PRO A 200 1.37 -16.10 0.64
C PRO A 200 1.46 -15.01 -0.43
N HIS A 201 2.66 -14.81 -0.96
CA HIS A 201 2.88 -13.90 -2.08
C HIS A 201 3.00 -14.67 -3.38
N SER A 202 2.39 -14.15 -4.44
CA SER A 202 2.55 -14.73 -5.76
C SER A 202 3.99 -14.63 -6.26
N CYS A 203 4.53 -15.70 -6.84
CA CYS A 203 5.78 -15.64 -7.57
C CYS A 203 5.68 -14.78 -8.84
N PHE A 204 4.47 -14.51 -9.33
CA PHE A 204 4.22 -13.72 -10.52
C PHE A 204 3.36 -12.50 -10.20
N PRO A 205 3.91 -11.50 -9.49
CA PRO A 205 3.12 -10.35 -9.07
C PRO A 205 2.55 -9.56 -10.25
N ILE A 206 1.37 -8.98 -10.06
CA ILE A 206 0.67 -8.18 -11.07
C ILE A 206 0.74 -6.68 -10.78
N GLY A 207 1.03 -6.31 -9.53
CA GLY A 207 1.03 -4.92 -9.11
C GLY A 207 2.00 -4.64 -7.97
N SER A 208 2.14 -3.39 -7.64
CA SER A 208 2.98 -2.93 -6.53
C SER A 208 2.46 -1.66 -5.92
N ARG A 209 2.82 -1.41 -4.67
CA ARG A 209 2.64 -0.09 -4.05
C ARG A 209 3.53 0.93 -4.75
N LEU A 210 3.03 2.15 -4.93
CA LEU A 210 3.82 3.26 -5.46
C LEU A 210 4.93 3.64 -4.48
N PRO A 211 6.11 4.03 -4.98
CA PRO A 211 7.20 4.49 -4.13
C PRO A 211 6.91 5.89 -3.55
N PHE A 212 7.43 6.15 -2.35
CA PHE A 212 7.41 7.48 -1.71
C PHE A 212 6.03 8.15 -1.67
N GLN A 213 5.00 7.39 -1.36
CA GLN A 213 3.64 7.90 -1.27
C GLN A 213 3.55 9.09 -0.32
N GLU A 214 2.70 10.03 -0.69
CA GLU A 214 2.39 11.18 0.17
C GLU A 214 1.77 10.73 1.50
N TYR A 215 2.14 11.44 2.56
CA TYR A 215 1.42 11.33 3.83
C TYR A 215 -0.04 11.77 3.65
N THR A 216 -0.95 11.04 4.25
CA THR A 216 -2.37 11.41 4.26
C THR A 216 -2.68 12.46 5.32
N ARG A 217 -3.62 13.34 5.01
CA ARG A 217 -3.98 14.47 5.86
C ARG A 217 -4.83 14.11 7.08
N ARG A 218 -5.35 12.91 7.20
CA ARG A 218 -6.33 12.53 8.21
C ARG A 218 -6.02 13.08 9.61
N GLY A 219 -6.84 14.04 10.09
CA GLY A 219 -6.65 14.69 11.40
C GLY A 219 -5.37 15.51 11.57
N ARG A 220 -4.56 15.64 10.50
CA ARG A 220 -3.27 16.32 10.50
C ARG A 220 -3.40 17.76 9.97
N ASP A 221 -2.53 18.65 10.43
CA ASP A 221 -2.43 19.99 9.86
C ASP A 221 -1.86 19.94 8.44
N ILE A 222 -2.55 20.58 7.49
CA ILE A 222 -2.17 20.55 6.08
C ILE A 222 -0.75 21.13 5.84
N LYS A 223 -0.37 22.12 6.64
CA LYS A 223 0.94 22.76 6.54
C LYS A 223 2.05 21.81 6.99
N ALA A 224 1.83 21.08 8.09
CA ALA A 224 2.76 20.06 8.57
C ALA A 224 2.95 18.94 7.53
N ILE A 225 1.86 18.42 6.99
CA ILE A 225 1.90 17.38 5.94
C ILE A 225 2.60 17.89 4.67
N THR A 226 2.37 19.15 4.28
CA THR A 226 3.05 19.75 3.12
C THR A 226 4.55 19.83 3.35
N PHE A 227 5.01 20.23 4.54
CA PHE A 227 6.43 20.26 4.88
C PHE A 227 7.03 18.85 4.89
N LEU A 228 6.36 17.89 5.53
CA LEU A 228 6.82 16.49 5.54
C LEU A 228 6.97 15.92 4.14
N ASN A 229 5.98 16.06 3.29
CA ASN A 229 6.02 15.55 1.91
C ASN A 229 7.15 16.21 1.12
N LYS A 230 7.32 17.53 1.26
CA LYS A 230 8.36 18.28 0.55
C LYS A 230 9.77 17.87 0.98
N VAL A 231 10.03 17.80 2.28
CA VAL A 231 11.35 17.46 2.82
C VAL A 231 11.69 15.99 2.57
N SER A 232 10.72 15.09 2.73
CA SER A 232 10.92 13.67 2.45
C SER A 232 10.82 13.29 0.97
N GLN A 233 10.61 14.28 0.09
CA GLN A 233 10.41 14.08 -1.35
C GLN A 233 9.33 13.04 -1.68
N ARG A 234 8.32 12.95 -0.81
CA ARG A 234 7.15 12.10 -1.05
C ARG A 234 6.27 12.73 -2.12
N GLY A 235 5.62 11.88 -2.91
CA GLY A 235 4.78 12.35 -3.99
C GLY A 235 4.18 11.21 -4.79
N PHE A 236 3.53 11.57 -5.88
CA PHE A 236 2.91 10.64 -6.80
C PHE A 236 3.92 10.24 -7.90
N TYR A 237 4.41 9.00 -7.81
CA TYR A 237 5.38 8.42 -8.75
C TYR A 237 4.82 7.12 -9.35
N PRO A 238 3.99 7.20 -10.40
CA PRO A 238 3.41 6.02 -11.02
C PRO A 238 4.47 5.19 -11.75
N PHE A 239 4.26 3.88 -11.76
CA PHE A 239 5.09 2.98 -12.57
C PHE A 239 4.74 3.07 -14.05
N GLU A 240 5.74 2.81 -14.89
CA GLU A 240 5.51 2.45 -16.28
C GLU A 240 4.90 1.03 -16.36
N ASP A 241 4.10 0.80 -17.39
CA ASP A 241 3.64 -0.55 -17.69
C ASP A 241 4.82 -1.48 -18.00
N MET A 242 4.73 -2.70 -17.52
CA MET A 242 5.78 -3.68 -17.84
C MET A 242 5.76 -4.05 -19.32
N PRO A 243 6.89 -3.88 -20.05
CA PRO A 243 7.02 -4.38 -21.41
C PRO A 243 6.91 -5.91 -21.47
N SER A 244 6.43 -6.45 -22.58
CA SER A 244 6.29 -7.90 -22.77
C SER A 244 7.58 -8.67 -22.52
N THR A 245 8.73 -8.12 -22.94
CA THR A 245 10.05 -8.73 -22.72
C THR A 245 10.38 -8.87 -21.22
N ILE A 246 10.02 -7.88 -20.42
CA ILE A 246 10.21 -7.93 -18.95
C ILE A 246 9.23 -8.91 -18.31
N ILE A 247 7.99 -8.95 -18.80
CA ILE A 247 7.00 -9.95 -18.36
C ILE A 247 7.50 -11.37 -18.66
N ASP A 248 8.02 -11.62 -19.86
CA ASP A 248 8.59 -12.91 -20.24
C ASP A 248 9.76 -13.29 -19.33
N MET A 249 10.65 -12.35 -19.02
CA MET A 249 11.75 -12.56 -18.07
C MET A 249 11.24 -12.91 -16.68
N LEU A 250 10.18 -12.23 -16.20
CA LEU A 250 9.56 -12.48 -14.91
C LEU A 250 9.01 -13.92 -14.82
N PHE A 251 8.34 -14.39 -15.88
CA PHE A 251 7.77 -15.74 -15.92
C PHE A 251 8.83 -16.84 -16.07
N ASN A 252 9.95 -16.54 -16.74
CA ASN A 252 11.02 -17.50 -16.99
C ASN A 252 12.12 -17.51 -15.91
N ARG A 253 12.05 -16.60 -14.90
CA ARG A 253 13.05 -16.57 -13.83
C ARG A 253 12.96 -17.78 -12.91
N THR A 254 14.02 -18.08 -12.21
CA THR A 254 13.98 -19.02 -11.10
C THR A 254 13.16 -18.43 -9.94
N LYS A 255 12.31 -19.24 -9.32
CA LYS A 255 11.40 -18.79 -8.25
C LYS A 255 12.07 -18.73 -6.86
N ASP A 256 13.30 -19.19 -6.76
CA ASP A 256 14.12 -19.13 -5.52
C ASP A 256 14.49 -17.70 -5.09
N LYS A 257 14.31 -16.74 -6.01
CA LYS A 257 14.58 -15.31 -5.78
C LYS A 257 13.28 -14.51 -5.81
N LEU A 258 13.08 -13.68 -4.79
CA LEU A 258 11.92 -12.80 -4.70
C LEU A 258 11.89 -11.78 -5.85
N ALA A 259 10.69 -11.44 -6.27
CA ALA A 259 10.46 -10.39 -7.25
C ALA A 259 10.41 -9.03 -6.56
N TYR A 260 11.57 -8.39 -6.41
CA TYR A 260 11.65 -7.04 -5.85
C TYR A 260 11.27 -6.00 -6.91
N ALA A 261 10.37 -5.08 -6.54
CA ALA A 261 9.82 -4.06 -7.43
C ALA A 261 10.92 -3.24 -8.11
N GLU A 262 11.97 -2.83 -7.40
CA GLU A 262 13.08 -2.03 -7.90
C GLU A 262 13.90 -2.70 -9.01
N LYS A 263 13.81 -4.02 -9.11
CA LYS A 263 14.49 -4.78 -10.16
C LYS A 263 13.64 -4.98 -11.41
N TRP A 264 12.33 -4.87 -11.29
CA TRP A 264 11.37 -5.20 -12.34
C TRP A 264 10.57 -4.03 -12.85
N LEU A 265 10.38 -2.99 -12.01
CA LEU A 265 9.53 -1.85 -12.30
C LEU A 265 10.35 -0.58 -12.50
N ARG A 266 9.79 0.35 -13.25
CA ARG A 266 10.34 1.69 -13.45
C ARG A 266 9.30 2.71 -13.01
N ALA A 267 9.71 3.65 -12.15
CA ALA A 267 8.92 4.79 -11.73
C ALA A 267 9.66 6.07 -12.12
N PRO A 268 9.30 6.73 -13.25
CA PRO A 268 9.95 7.96 -13.68
C PRO A 268 9.83 9.07 -12.65
N GLY A 269 10.88 9.85 -12.50
CA GLY A 269 10.91 10.99 -11.59
C GLY A 269 11.07 10.66 -10.11
N VAL A 270 11.16 9.37 -9.76
CA VAL A 270 11.41 8.96 -8.37
C VAL A 270 12.76 9.52 -7.91
N PRO A 271 12.79 10.20 -6.74
CA PRO A 271 14.04 10.64 -6.15
C PRO A 271 14.99 9.46 -5.90
N GLN A 272 16.25 9.63 -6.22
CA GLN A 272 17.27 8.62 -5.90
C GLN A 272 17.61 8.72 -4.42
N THR A 273 17.37 7.65 -3.69
CA THR A 273 17.76 7.49 -2.29
C THR A 273 18.73 6.33 -2.17
N ILE A 274 19.55 6.33 -1.11
CA ILE A 274 20.49 5.23 -0.82
C ILE A 274 19.79 3.90 -0.57
N TRP A 275 18.53 3.91 -0.17
CA TRP A 275 17.87 2.72 0.33
C TRP A 275 16.99 2.02 -0.69
N SER A 276 16.29 2.74 -1.54
CA SER A 276 15.42 2.23 -2.61
C SER A 276 14.21 3.12 -2.84
N PHE A 277 13.33 2.76 -3.76
CA PHE A 277 12.03 3.41 -3.96
C PHE A 277 11.16 3.45 -2.69
N TRP A 278 11.31 2.48 -1.83
CA TRP A 278 10.48 2.29 -0.62
C TRP A 278 11.25 2.55 0.67
N GLY A 279 12.46 3.08 0.58
CA GLY A 279 13.24 3.45 1.77
C GLY A 279 12.47 4.41 2.65
N GLU A 280 12.46 4.14 3.94
CA GLU A 280 11.90 5.06 4.95
C GLU A 280 12.82 6.27 5.19
N SER A 281 13.96 6.32 4.53
CA SER A 281 14.87 7.46 4.62
C SER A 281 14.26 8.68 3.93
N PHE A 282 14.45 9.84 4.52
CA PHE A 282 13.95 11.12 4.04
C PHE A 282 14.73 11.67 2.83
N GLY A 283 15.32 10.86 2.00
CA GLY A 283 16.08 11.35 0.85
C GLY A 283 17.20 12.32 1.23
N VAL A 284 17.77 12.13 2.41
CA VAL A 284 18.74 13.03 3.05
C VAL A 284 19.94 13.37 2.15
N GLU A 285 20.31 12.46 1.25
CA GLU A 285 21.40 12.73 0.30
C GLU A 285 21.00 13.65 -0.87
N LEU A 286 19.72 13.87 -1.09
CA LEU A 286 19.22 14.74 -2.15
C LEU A 286 18.97 16.18 -1.65
N LEU A 287 18.94 16.36 -0.33
CA LEU A 287 18.91 17.67 0.28
C LEU A 287 20.36 18.16 0.31
N GLY A 288 20.64 19.23 -0.40
CA GLY A 288 21.98 19.69 -0.79
C GLY A 288 22.92 20.17 0.32
N GLY A 289 22.69 19.90 1.61
CA GLY A 289 23.53 20.36 2.69
C GLY A 289 23.33 19.63 4.02
N ASP A 290 24.28 19.78 4.94
CA ASP A 290 24.23 19.14 6.26
C ASP A 290 23.06 19.66 7.10
N ASP A 291 22.68 20.94 6.97
CA ASP A 291 21.52 21.53 7.67
C ASP A 291 20.19 20.91 7.25
N GLU A 292 20.07 20.53 5.97
CA GLU A 292 18.88 19.90 5.42
C GLU A 292 18.76 18.43 5.86
N LYS A 293 19.91 17.77 6.03
CA LYS A 293 19.98 16.43 6.62
C LYS A 293 19.49 16.44 8.06
N GLU A 294 20.00 17.37 8.86
CA GLU A 294 19.61 17.52 10.25
C GLU A 294 18.11 17.83 10.38
N LEU A 295 17.58 18.68 9.51
CA LEU A 295 16.13 18.95 9.46
C LEU A 295 15.34 17.66 9.18
N ALA A 296 15.73 16.91 8.15
CA ALA A 296 15.05 15.68 7.78
C ALA A 296 15.09 14.62 8.90
N GLU A 297 16.21 14.44 9.56
CA GLU A 297 16.36 13.53 10.71
C GLU A 297 15.45 13.93 11.88
N LYS A 298 15.37 15.24 12.19
CA LYS A 298 14.48 15.76 13.24
C LYS A 298 13.01 15.53 12.89
N LEU A 299 12.60 15.79 11.66
CA LEU A 299 11.22 15.55 11.19
C LEU A 299 10.87 14.07 11.26
N PHE A 300 11.77 13.20 10.84
CA PHE A 300 11.59 11.75 10.96
C PHE A 300 11.42 11.32 12.42
N TRP A 301 12.25 11.86 13.30
CA TRP A 301 12.13 11.55 14.71
C TRP A 301 10.78 11.98 15.28
N ILE A 302 10.32 13.20 14.98
CA ILE A 302 9.01 13.71 15.43
C ILE A 302 7.90 12.78 14.94
N GLU A 303 7.87 12.45 13.66
CA GLU A 303 6.83 11.64 13.03
C GLU A 303 6.72 10.23 13.63
N ASN A 304 7.84 9.64 14.05
CA ASN A 304 7.87 8.28 14.56
C ASN A 304 7.80 8.17 16.09
N ASN A 305 8.01 9.24 16.83
CA ASN A 305 8.11 9.18 18.29
C ASN A 305 7.08 10.05 19.03
N VAL A 306 6.40 10.98 18.35
CA VAL A 306 5.35 11.81 18.96
C VAL A 306 3.99 11.21 18.59
N GLU A 307 3.34 10.57 19.57
CA GLU A 307 2.07 9.86 19.33
C GLU A 307 0.89 10.80 19.06
N ASP A 308 0.88 11.98 19.71
CA ASP A 308 -0.17 12.99 19.50
C ASP A 308 0.10 13.78 18.23
N HIS A 309 -0.73 13.57 17.22
CA HIS A 309 -0.59 14.23 15.91
C HIS A 309 -0.66 15.76 16.00
N SER A 310 -1.47 16.33 16.86
CA SER A 310 -1.56 17.80 17.01
C SER A 310 -0.25 18.38 17.54
N THR A 311 0.37 17.72 18.51
CA THR A 311 1.70 18.09 19.02
C THR A 311 2.79 17.88 17.97
N ALA A 312 2.77 16.75 17.27
CA ALA A 312 3.72 16.46 16.20
C ALA A 312 3.64 17.52 15.09
N ASP A 313 2.44 17.85 14.63
CA ASP A 313 2.24 18.85 13.57
C ASP A 313 2.74 20.22 13.96
N LYS A 314 2.50 20.65 15.20
CA LYS A 314 3.02 21.93 15.72
C LYS A 314 4.56 21.92 15.73
N MET A 315 5.18 20.86 16.25
CA MET A 315 6.64 20.73 16.25
C MET A 315 7.23 20.76 14.84
N ILE A 316 6.59 20.10 13.87
CA ILE A 316 6.99 20.08 12.46
C ILE A 316 6.92 21.48 11.86
N ILE A 317 5.81 22.19 12.07
CA ILE A 317 5.62 23.55 11.56
C ILE A 317 6.67 24.50 12.15
N ASP A 318 6.80 24.53 13.47
CA ASP A 318 7.75 25.39 14.17
C ASP A 318 9.20 25.14 13.70
N LEU A 319 9.59 23.88 13.55
CA LEU A 319 10.92 23.49 13.08
C LEU A 319 11.18 23.94 11.63
N CYS A 320 10.23 23.71 10.73
CA CYS A 320 10.38 24.11 9.33
C CYS A 320 10.35 25.62 9.12
N GLU A 321 9.54 26.36 9.87
CA GLU A 321 9.50 27.82 9.80
C GLU A 321 10.81 28.43 10.29
N THR A 322 11.33 27.95 11.43
CA THR A 322 12.64 28.38 11.95
C THR A 322 13.75 28.15 10.91
N TYR A 323 13.79 26.97 10.30
CA TYR A 323 14.76 26.65 9.26
C TYR A 323 14.67 27.60 8.04
N LEU A 324 13.44 27.92 7.60
CA LEU A 324 13.23 28.83 6.48
C LEU A 324 13.62 30.29 6.80
N GLU A 325 13.41 30.72 8.04
CA GLU A 325 13.84 32.05 8.51
C GLU A 325 15.37 32.16 8.58
N ASP A 326 16.05 31.16 9.13
CA ASP A 326 17.51 31.11 9.20
C ASP A 326 18.15 31.11 7.81
N LYS A 327 17.60 30.38 6.85
CA LYS A 327 18.04 30.40 5.45
C LYS A 327 17.85 31.78 4.81
N LYS A 328 16.75 32.49 5.05
CA LYS A 328 16.54 33.86 4.55
C LYS A 328 17.59 34.81 5.12
N ASN A 329 17.83 34.72 6.43
CA ASN A 329 18.79 35.56 7.11
C ASN A 329 20.23 35.32 6.64
N SER A 330 20.60 34.06 6.36
CA SER A 330 21.92 33.71 5.81
C SER A 330 22.17 34.29 4.40
N LEU A 331 21.13 34.36 3.56
CA LEU A 331 21.22 34.95 2.21
C LEU A 331 21.35 36.46 2.22
N TYR A 332 20.89 37.15 3.29
CA TYR A 332 21.09 38.59 3.46
C TYR A 332 22.49 39.00 3.97
N ILE A 333 23.27 38.07 4.50
CA ILE A 333 24.64 38.31 5.01
C ILE A 333 25.66 38.23 3.88
N TYR A 334 25.35 37.65 2.74
CA TYR A 334 26.25 37.48 1.58
C TYR A 334 25.93 38.42 0.40
N ASN A 335 24.99 39.35 0.54
CA ASN A 335 24.74 40.46 -0.39
C ASN A 335 25.05 41.80 0.26
#